data_c8010614197502555d8d2ebea5f05165
#
_entry.id   c8010614197502555d8d2ebea5f05165
#
_cell.length_a   1.000
_cell.length_b   1.000
_cell.length_c   1.000
_cell.angle_alpha   90.00
_cell.angle_beta   90.00
_cell.angle_gamma   90.00
#
_symmetry.space_group_name_H-M   'P 1'
#
loop_
_entity.id
_entity.type
_entity.pdbx_description
1 polymer ?
#
loop_
_entity_poly.entity_id
_entity_poly.type
_entity_poly.pdbx_seq_one_letter_code
_entity_poly.pdbx_strand_id
1 'polypeptide(L)'
;MAAQYEITVTPKPQYLADQSDEAADRYVFAYTITIRNTGAVTAQLISRHWIITDSNGKVQEVKGLGVVGEQPKLAPGESYEYTSGAAIATPVGTMRGSYQMVAEDGTKFDAPIPEFTLSIPRVLH
;
A
#
# COMPACT_ATOMS: atom_id res chain seq x y z
N MET A 1 -9.94 3.86 -24.43
CA MET A 1 -8.48 3.72 -24.55
C MET A 1 -7.83 3.68 -23.18
N ALA A 2 -6.91 2.76 -22.98
CA ALA A 2 -6.11 2.75 -21.76
C ALA A 2 -5.19 3.96 -21.73
N ALA A 3 -4.98 4.52 -20.55
CA ALA A 3 -3.97 5.57 -20.37
C ALA A 3 -2.59 5.00 -20.69
N GLN A 4 -1.66 5.82 -21.17
CA GLN A 4 -0.31 5.38 -21.49
C GLN A 4 0.43 4.96 -20.21
N TYR A 5 0.34 5.78 -19.15
CA TYR A 5 0.97 5.52 -17.85
C TYR A 5 -0.15 5.29 -16.81
N GLU A 6 -0.40 4.04 -16.50
CA GLU A 6 -1.45 3.72 -15.55
C GLU A 6 -1.10 2.46 -14.77
N ILE A 7 -1.18 2.58 -13.45
CA ILE A 7 -0.96 1.47 -12.53
C ILE A 7 -2.20 1.38 -11.65
N THR A 8 -2.79 0.20 -11.57
CA THR A 8 -3.91 -0.06 -10.68
C THR A 8 -3.40 -0.75 -9.43
N VAL A 9 -3.72 -0.20 -8.27
CA VAL A 9 -3.27 -0.71 -6.96
C VAL A 9 -4.48 -1.19 -6.17
N THR A 10 -4.43 -2.46 -5.73
CA THR A 10 -5.52 -3.08 -4.98
C THR A 10 -5.00 -3.51 -3.61
N PRO A 11 -5.36 -2.81 -2.53
CA PRO A 11 -4.97 -3.18 -1.17
C PRO A 11 -5.94 -4.17 -0.55
N LYS A 12 -5.40 -5.06 0.29
CA LYS A 12 -6.18 -6.04 1.05
C LYS A 12 -5.61 -6.13 2.46
N PRO A 13 -6.19 -5.42 3.44
CA PRO A 13 -5.71 -5.44 4.81
C PRO A 13 -6.24 -6.64 5.59
N GLN A 14 -5.48 -7.04 6.63
CA GLN A 14 -5.87 -8.11 7.53
C GLN A 14 -5.35 -7.80 8.94
N TYR A 15 -6.23 -7.90 9.94
CA TYR A 15 -5.84 -7.76 11.34
C TYR A 15 -5.07 -9.01 11.80
N LEU A 16 -3.96 -8.79 12.51
CA LEU A 16 -3.12 -9.87 13.07
C LEU A 16 -3.26 -9.89 14.59
N ALA A 17 -4.27 -10.60 15.08
CA ALA A 17 -4.55 -10.68 16.52
C ALA A 17 -3.35 -11.24 17.29
N ASP A 18 -2.68 -12.25 16.73
CA ASP A 18 -1.55 -12.93 17.38
C ASP A 18 -0.34 -12.01 17.59
N GLN A 19 -0.21 -10.96 16.79
CA GLN A 19 0.90 -10.02 16.87
C GLN A 19 0.50 -8.72 17.56
N SER A 20 -0.77 -8.58 17.90
CA SER A 20 -1.31 -7.38 18.53
C SER A 20 -1.31 -7.51 20.04
N ASP A 21 -1.28 -6.37 20.74
CA ASP A 21 -1.43 -6.28 22.18
C ASP A 21 -2.42 -5.15 22.46
N GLU A 22 -3.70 -5.50 22.50
CA GLU A 22 -4.78 -4.51 22.67
C GLU A 22 -4.70 -3.80 24.00
N ALA A 23 -4.25 -4.50 25.04
CA ALA A 23 -4.09 -3.90 26.38
C ALA A 23 -3.01 -2.81 26.36
N ALA A 24 -2.03 -2.90 25.47
CA ALA A 24 -0.97 -1.91 25.30
C ALA A 24 -1.25 -0.96 24.14
N ASP A 25 -2.47 -0.91 23.64
CA ASP A 25 -2.85 -0.09 22.49
C ASP A 25 -1.96 -0.34 21.27
N ARG A 26 -1.71 -1.62 20.99
CA ARG A 26 -0.91 -2.02 19.82
C ARG A 26 -1.74 -2.92 18.92
N TYR A 27 -2.09 -2.41 17.76
CA TYR A 27 -2.90 -3.10 16.75
C TYR A 27 -2.06 -3.32 15.51
N VAL A 28 -1.79 -4.58 15.17
CA VAL A 28 -0.91 -4.95 14.05
C VAL A 28 -1.75 -5.50 12.91
N PHE A 29 -1.45 -5.00 11.72
CA PHE A 29 -2.14 -5.39 10.50
C PHE A 29 -1.12 -5.82 9.45
N ALA A 30 -1.49 -6.84 8.67
CA ALA A 30 -0.84 -7.12 7.40
C ALA A 30 -1.63 -6.43 6.30
N TYR A 31 -0.96 -6.05 5.24
CA TYR A 31 -1.66 -5.59 4.04
C TYR A 31 -0.98 -6.21 2.84
N THR A 32 -1.80 -6.78 1.96
CA THR A 32 -1.36 -7.36 0.70
C THR A 32 -1.73 -6.39 -0.41
N ILE A 33 -0.74 -5.98 -1.18
CA ILE A 33 -0.94 -5.01 -2.26
C ILE A 33 -0.72 -5.71 -3.58
N THR A 34 -1.69 -5.61 -4.48
CA THR A 34 -1.53 -6.05 -5.86
C THR A 34 -1.34 -4.81 -6.73
N ILE A 35 -0.22 -4.78 -7.44
CA ILE A 35 0.17 -3.68 -8.32
C ILE A 35 0.11 -4.22 -9.74
N ARG A 36 -0.76 -3.64 -10.58
CA ARG A 36 -0.93 -4.10 -11.94
C ARG A 36 -0.68 -2.96 -12.93
N ASN A 37 0.12 -3.24 -13.93
CA ASN A 37 0.30 -2.30 -15.03
C ASN A 37 -0.91 -2.38 -15.97
N THR A 38 -1.78 -1.38 -15.88
CA THR A 38 -2.98 -1.27 -16.72
C THR A 38 -2.78 -0.24 -17.83
N GLY A 39 -1.56 0.28 -17.96
CA GLY A 39 -1.20 1.22 -19.01
C GLY A 39 -0.66 0.53 -20.27
N ALA A 40 -0.09 1.32 -21.14
CA ALA A 40 0.39 0.86 -22.45
C ALA A 40 1.91 0.69 -22.52
N VAL A 41 2.66 1.13 -21.51
CA VAL A 41 4.12 1.04 -21.50
C VAL A 41 4.63 0.36 -20.23
N THR A 42 5.77 -0.32 -20.35
CA THR A 42 6.44 -0.94 -19.21
C THR A 42 6.90 0.14 -18.23
N ALA A 43 6.72 -0.10 -16.94
CA ALA A 43 7.12 0.82 -15.88
C ALA A 43 7.74 0.07 -14.71
N GLN A 44 8.66 0.73 -14.02
CA GLN A 44 9.33 0.18 -12.86
C GLN A 44 8.97 0.96 -11.61
N LEU A 45 8.65 0.25 -10.54
CA LEU A 45 8.44 0.85 -9.23
C LEU A 45 9.80 1.17 -8.61
N ILE A 46 10.01 2.43 -8.27
CA ILE A 46 11.29 2.89 -7.70
C ILE A 46 11.18 3.09 -6.20
N SER A 47 10.11 3.74 -5.73
CA SER A 47 9.95 4.06 -4.31
C SER A 47 8.50 4.06 -3.90
N ARG A 48 8.30 4.12 -2.58
CA ARG A 48 6.96 4.14 -1.98
C ARG A 48 6.83 5.28 -0.99
N HIS A 49 5.61 5.78 -0.85
CA HIS A 49 5.26 6.80 0.14
C HIS A 49 3.94 6.42 0.78
N TRP A 50 3.94 6.21 2.09
CA TRP A 50 2.76 5.84 2.87
C TRP A 50 2.41 6.92 3.86
N ILE A 51 1.11 7.12 4.04
CA ILE A 51 0.54 7.98 5.08
C ILE A 51 -0.44 7.13 5.87
N ILE A 52 -0.11 6.92 7.14
CA ILE A 52 -0.88 6.06 8.06
C ILE A 52 -1.47 6.95 9.14
N THR A 53 -2.79 6.95 9.27
CA THR A 53 -3.49 7.79 10.25
C THR A 53 -4.30 6.92 11.18
N ASP A 54 -4.13 7.10 12.51
CA ASP A 54 -4.94 6.38 13.49
C ASP A 54 -6.18 7.20 13.88
N SER A 55 -7.04 6.63 14.74
CA SER A 55 -8.28 7.28 15.14
C SER A 55 -8.08 8.48 16.05
N ASN A 56 -6.87 8.63 16.62
CA ASN A 56 -6.52 9.80 17.42
C ASN A 56 -5.98 10.94 16.58
N GLY A 57 -5.92 10.77 15.26
CA GLY A 57 -5.39 11.76 14.33
C GLY A 57 -3.87 11.76 14.23
N LYS A 58 -3.19 10.77 14.84
CA LYS A 58 -1.74 10.65 14.71
C LYS A 58 -1.41 10.15 13.32
N VAL A 59 -0.49 10.84 12.66
CA VAL A 59 -0.05 10.53 11.30
C VAL A 59 1.38 10.02 11.32
N GLN A 60 1.61 8.90 10.65
CA GLN A 60 2.93 8.36 10.37
C GLN A 60 3.16 8.46 8.88
N GLU A 61 4.33 8.93 8.49
CA GLU A 61 4.70 9.03 7.08
C GLU A 61 5.93 8.16 6.85
N VAL A 62 5.85 7.27 5.85
CA VAL A 62 6.93 6.32 5.54
C VAL A 62 7.32 6.49 4.07
N LYS A 63 8.60 6.74 3.83
CA LYS A 63 9.17 6.82 2.48
C LYS A 63 10.33 5.83 2.40
N GLY A 64 10.45 5.16 1.27
CA GLY A 64 11.55 4.23 1.06
C GLY A 64 11.64 3.75 -0.37
N LEU A 65 12.78 3.12 -0.69
CA LEU A 65 13.00 2.54 -2.01
C LEU A 65 12.32 1.18 -2.10
N GLY A 66 11.67 0.94 -3.23
CA GLY A 66 11.08 -0.35 -3.55
C GLY A 66 9.97 -0.79 -2.63
N VAL A 67 9.62 -2.06 -2.73
CA VAL A 67 8.65 -2.74 -1.87
C VAL A 67 9.24 -4.09 -1.47
N VAL A 68 9.34 -4.36 -0.16
CA VAL A 68 9.93 -5.57 0.41
C VAL A 68 11.28 -5.95 -0.25
N GLY A 69 12.13 -4.95 -0.49
CA GLY A 69 13.46 -5.16 -1.07
C GLY A 69 13.49 -5.26 -2.59
N GLU A 70 12.35 -5.07 -3.28
CA GLU A 70 12.27 -5.21 -4.73
C GLU A 70 11.84 -3.92 -5.40
N GLN A 71 12.31 -3.71 -6.63
CA GLN A 71 11.86 -2.63 -7.51
C GLN A 71 11.30 -3.26 -8.78
N PRO A 72 10.08 -3.82 -8.72
CA PRO A 72 9.56 -4.62 -9.82
C PRO A 72 9.34 -3.79 -11.08
N LYS A 73 9.67 -4.40 -12.21
CA LYS A 73 9.45 -3.83 -13.54
C LYS A 73 8.31 -4.59 -14.18
N LEU A 74 7.25 -3.88 -14.53
CA LEU A 74 6.01 -4.48 -15.00
C LEU A 74 5.71 -4.05 -16.44
N ALA A 75 5.59 -5.05 -17.32
CA ALA A 75 5.07 -4.83 -18.67
C ALA A 75 3.55 -4.66 -18.61
N PRO A 76 2.92 -4.06 -19.63
CA PRO A 76 1.47 -3.96 -19.66
C PRO A 76 0.78 -5.30 -19.41
N GLY A 77 -0.16 -5.33 -18.46
CA GLY A 77 -0.88 -6.53 -18.06
C GLY A 77 -0.21 -7.33 -16.96
N GLU A 78 1.06 -7.06 -16.63
CA GLU A 78 1.75 -7.77 -15.56
C GLU A 78 1.38 -7.21 -14.18
N SER A 79 1.44 -8.08 -13.18
CA SER A 79 1.13 -7.74 -11.80
C SER A 79 2.27 -8.15 -10.88
N TYR A 80 2.40 -7.44 -9.76
CA TYR A 80 3.28 -7.78 -8.65
C TYR A 80 2.49 -7.71 -7.36
N GLU A 81 2.63 -8.71 -6.52
CA GLU A 81 1.93 -8.76 -5.24
C GLU A 81 2.92 -8.90 -4.10
N TYR A 82 2.73 -8.14 -3.04
CA TYR A 82 3.55 -8.27 -1.84
C TYR A 82 2.71 -8.05 -0.60
N THR A 83 3.21 -8.54 0.54
CA THR A 83 2.56 -8.35 1.84
C THR A 83 3.56 -7.70 2.78
N SER A 84 3.09 -6.71 3.52
CA SER A 84 3.88 -6.03 4.54
C SER A 84 3.00 -5.77 5.75
N GLY A 85 3.50 -5.07 6.76
CA GLY A 85 2.77 -4.86 8.00
C GLY A 85 2.85 -3.42 8.49
N ALA A 86 1.87 -3.07 9.32
CA ALA A 86 1.83 -1.79 9.99
C ALA A 86 1.22 -1.98 11.40
N ALA A 87 1.63 -1.12 12.32
CA ALA A 87 1.07 -1.10 13.68
C ALA A 87 0.56 0.30 13.98
N ILE A 88 -0.64 0.37 14.56
CA ILE A 88 -1.24 1.63 15.00
C ILE A 88 -1.69 1.49 16.45
N ALA A 89 -1.94 2.62 17.11
CA ALA A 89 -2.29 2.65 18.53
C ALA A 89 -3.80 2.57 18.77
N THR A 90 -4.60 2.48 17.72
CA THR A 90 -6.06 2.44 17.83
C THR A 90 -6.63 1.27 17.01
N PRO A 91 -7.85 0.80 17.35
CA PRO A 91 -8.46 -0.34 16.65
C PRO A 91 -8.78 -0.08 15.17
N VAL A 92 -8.88 1.19 14.79
CA VAL A 92 -9.24 1.61 13.43
C VAL A 92 -8.28 2.70 12.99
N GLY A 93 -7.85 2.63 11.75
CA GLY A 93 -7.05 3.68 11.12
C GLY A 93 -7.16 3.59 9.60
N THR A 94 -6.39 4.40 8.91
CA THR A 94 -6.38 4.40 7.45
C THR A 94 -4.96 4.42 6.92
N MET A 95 -4.78 3.88 5.72
CA MET A 95 -3.53 3.97 4.97
C MET A 95 -3.84 4.50 3.57
N ARG A 96 -2.98 5.36 3.07
CA ARG A 96 -3.01 5.85 1.70
C ARG A 96 -1.59 6.23 1.28
N GLY A 97 -1.38 6.45 0.02
CA GLY A 97 -0.06 6.82 -0.44
C GLY A 97 0.10 6.75 -1.94
N SER A 98 1.33 6.52 -2.35
CA SER A 98 1.68 6.42 -3.77
C SER A 98 2.96 5.64 -3.97
N TYR A 99 3.10 5.08 -5.17
CA TYR A 99 4.37 4.55 -5.64
C TYR A 99 4.93 5.50 -6.69
N GLN A 100 6.22 5.74 -6.63
CA GLN A 100 6.91 6.54 -7.64
C GLN A 100 7.43 5.59 -8.71
N MET A 101 6.97 5.79 -9.94
CA MET A 101 7.24 4.91 -11.07
C MET A 101 8.08 5.61 -12.12
N VAL A 102 8.85 4.83 -12.86
CA VAL A 102 9.58 5.30 -14.05
C VAL A 102 9.19 4.40 -15.21
N ALA A 103 8.63 5.01 -16.25
CA ALA A 103 8.28 4.29 -17.46
C ALA A 103 9.54 4.01 -18.31
N GLU A 104 9.41 3.06 -19.21
CA GLU A 104 10.48 2.64 -20.10
C GLU A 104 11.06 3.80 -20.92
N ASP A 105 10.23 4.79 -21.26
CA ASP A 105 10.65 5.99 -21.98
C ASP A 105 11.30 7.06 -21.08
N GLY A 106 11.51 6.75 -19.80
CA GLY A 106 12.10 7.68 -18.83
C GLY A 106 11.11 8.60 -18.13
N THR A 107 9.84 8.54 -18.47
CA THR A 107 8.81 9.37 -17.84
C THR A 107 8.59 8.94 -16.40
N LYS A 108 8.65 9.88 -15.48
CA LYS A 108 8.36 9.65 -14.05
C LYS A 108 6.91 10.00 -13.79
N PHE A 109 6.23 9.15 -13.02
CA PHE A 109 4.84 9.38 -12.64
C PHE A 109 4.54 8.69 -11.30
N ASP A 110 3.51 9.15 -10.64
CA ASP A 110 3.05 8.56 -9.38
C ASP A 110 1.86 7.65 -9.65
N ALA A 111 1.88 6.48 -9.00
CA ALA A 111 0.75 5.56 -9.00
C ALA A 111 0.06 5.71 -7.64
N PRO A 112 -1.16 6.27 -7.59
CA PRO A 112 -1.85 6.46 -6.32
C PRO A 112 -2.28 5.13 -5.74
N ILE A 113 -2.13 5.01 -4.41
CA ILE A 113 -2.66 3.89 -3.64
C ILE A 113 -3.97 4.37 -3.04
N PRO A 114 -5.13 3.78 -3.41
CA PRO A 114 -6.40 4.22 -2.85
C PRO A 114 -6.41 4.03 -1.34
N GLU A 115 -7.04 4.96 -0.63
CA GLU A 115 -7.15 4.87 0.81
C GLU A 115 -7.90 3.60 1.20
N PHE A 116 -7.38 2.90 2.21
CA PHE A 116 -8.06 1.73 2.76
C PHE A 116 -8.03 1.77 4.27
N THR A 117 -9.00 1.09 4.88
CA THR A 117 -9.19 1.10 6.32
C THR A 117 -8.50 -0.09 6.97
N LEU A 118 -7.77 0.19 8.05
CA LEU A 118 -7.27 -0.82 8.97
C LEU A 118 -8.30 -0.91 10.10
N SER A 119 -8.91 -2.08 10.29
CA SER A 119 -9.93 -2.24 11.31
C SER A 119 -9.91 -3.64 11.89
N ILE A 120 -9.97 -3.72 13.20
CA ILE A 120 -10.15 -5.01 13.86
C ILE A 120 -11.52 -5.56 13.52
N PRO A 121 -11.69 -6.90 13.50
CA PRO A 121 -13.02 -7.49 13.30
C PRO A 121 -13.94 -7.08 14.43
N ARG A 122 -15.20 -6.79 14.09
CA ARG A 122 -16.22 -6.42 15.05
C ARG A 122 -17.30 -7.48 15.10
N VAL A 123 -17.73 -7.79 16.32
CA VAL A 123 -18.91 -8.60 16.53
C VAL A 123 -20.08 -7.64 16.71
N LEU A 124 -21.08 -7.77 15.84
CA LEU A 124 -22.29 -6.97 15.95
C LEU A 124 -23.29 -7.70 16.86
N HIS A 125 -23.84 -6.97 17.76
CA HIS A 125 -24.83 -7.49 18.70
C HIS A 125 -26.21 -6.89 18.45
#